data_578f5b52ee72716e8aa177f6cacc144f
#
_entry.id   578f5b52ee72716e8aa177f6cacc144f
#
_cell.length_a   1.000
_cell.length_b   1.000
_cell.length_c   1.000
_cell.angle_alpha   90.00
_cell.angle_beta   90.00
_cell.angle_gamma   90.00
#
_symmetry.space_group_name_H-M   'P 1'
#
loop_
_entity.id
_entity.type
_entity.pdbx_description
1 polymer ?
#
loop_
_entity_poly.entity_id
_entity_poly.type
_entity_poly.pdbx_seq_one_letter_code
_entity_poly.pdbx_strand_id
1 'polypeptide(L)'
;MTSDKVCPLVDFHCHLDLYPDHAEAVARCEREGVFTLAVTTTPKAWPRNQELAAATRHVRAALGLHPQLVAERGHEIALWRELLPRTRYVGEVGLDAGPRFYRSFDRQKEVFAEVLTSCAAASDKILTVHSVRATKIVLDMIEKYLPPPRGRVVLHWFTGTAAEIRRAVDLGCYFSVNTEMLTNENRAVANRTFPLGRVLTETDGPFTRTAGRPSEPIDVWQAVEGLASLHGLGAAEVGRRIGANLKTLQDEVP
;
A
#
# COMPACT_ATOMS: atom_id res chain seq x y z
N MET A 1 -9.30 32.84 -16.43
CA MET A 1 -8.28 31.78 -16.36
C MET A 1 -8.66 30.91 -15.19
N THR A 2 -9.37 29.81 -15.46
CA THR A 2 -9.77 28.83 -14.46
C THR A 2 -8.50 28.12 -13.99
N SER A 3 -8.20 28.25 -12.70
CA SER A 3 -7.17 27.47 -12.03
C SER A 3 -7.41 25.99 -12.37
N ASP A 4 -6.57 25.41 -13.22
CA ASP A 4 -6.47 23.96 -13.36
C ASP A 4 -6.15 23.42 -11.95
N LYS A 5 -7.19 22.92 -11.27
CA LYS A 5 -7.01 22.27 -9.99
C LYS A 5 -6.07 21.10 -10.25
N VAL A 6 -4.84 21.24 -9.79
CA VAL A 6 -3.82 20.19 -9.82
C VAL A 6 -4.50 18.92 -9.30
N CYS A 7 -4.47 17.87 -10.12
CA CYS A 7 -5.07 16.60 -9.77
C CYS A 7 -4.36 16.04 -8.52
N PRO A 8 -5.06 15.67 -7.45
CA PRO A 8 -4.41 15.12 -6.28
C PRO A 8 -3.66 13.83 -6.64
N LEU A 9 -2.36 13.82 -6.41
CA LEU A 9 -1.53 12.63 -6.57
C LEU A 9 -1.54 11.82 -5.27
N VAL A 10 -1.59 10.51 -5.41
CA VAL A 10 -1.63 9.57 -4.29
C VAL A 10 -0.56 8.51 -4.49
N ASP A 11 0.41 8.47 -3.59
CA ASP A 11 1.35 7.36 -3.44
C ASP A 11 0.98 6.56 -2.18
N PHE A 12 0.23 5.48 -2.36
CA PHE A 12 -0.28 4.71 -1.23
C PHE A 12 0.71 3.66 -0.70
N HIS A 13 1.94 3.62 -1.25
CA HIS A 13 2.99 2.73 -0.77
C HIS A 13 4.38 3.21 -1.19
N CYS A 14 5.11 3.80 -0.25
CA CYS A 14 6.48 4.25 -0.45
C CYS A 14 7.29 4.11 0.83
N HIS A 15 8.54 3.62 0.73
CA HIS A 15 9.47 3.45 1.85
C HIS A 15 10.32 4.71 2.03
N LEU A 16 9.73 5.80 2.55
CA LEU A 16 10.43 7.09 2.69
C LEU A 16 11.67 7.02 3.59
N ASP A 17 11.69 6.11 4.56
CA ASP A 17 12.82 5.88 5.47
C ASP A 17 14.02 5.16 4.82
N LEU A 18 13.88 4.66 3.60
CA LEU A 18 14.97 4.03 2.84
C LEU A 18 15.67 4.98 1.85
N TYR A 19 15.20 6.23 1.73
CA TYR A 19 15.93 7.25 0.98
C TYR A 19 17.11 7.79 1.81
N PRO A 20 18.18 8.26 1.15
CA PRO A 20 19.38 8.74 1.84
C PRO A 20 19.11 9.85 2.86
N ASP A 21 18.15 10.74 2.58
CA ASP A 21 17.67 11.78 3.50
C ASP A 21 16.16 11.60 3.70
N HIS A 22 15.78 10.92 4.76
CA HIS A 22 14.40 10.63 5.11
C HIS A 22 13.59 11.91 5.37
N ALA A 23 14.18 12.88 6.09
CA ALA A 23 13.48 14.12 6.42
C ALA A 23 13.20 14.95 5.17
N GLU A 24 14.17 15.04 4.26
CA GLU A 24 14.00 15.72 2.98
C GLU A 24 12.99 15.00 2.07
N ALA A 25 12.98 13.67 2.07
CA ALA A 25 11.98 12.89 1.31
C ALA A 25 10.55 13.22 1.78
N VAL A 26 10.32 13.27 3.10
CA VAL A 26 9.03 13.67 3.69
C VAL A 26 8.69 15.13 3.35
N ALA A 27 9.65 16.04 3.51
CA ALA A 27 9.44 17.47 3.20
C ALA A 27 9.10 17.69 1.72
N ARG A 28 9.66 16.89 0.82
CA ARG A 28 9.39 16.94 -0.61
C ARG A 28 7.94 16.54 -0.92
N CYS A 29 7.45 15.44 -0.34
CA CYS A 29 6.05 15.04 -0.48
C CYS A 29 5.09 16.16 -0.07
N GLU A 30 5.39 16.86 1.05
CA GLU A 30 4.57 17.99 1.52
C GLU A 30 4.61 19.17 0.54
N ARG A 31 5.80 19.52 0.01
CA ARG A 31 5.94 20.62 -0.97
C ARG A 31 5.24 20.34 -2.29
N GLU A 32 5.29 19.09 -2.74
CA GLU A 32 4.68 18.65 -4.00
C GLU A 32 3.19 18.34 -3.87
N GLY A 33 2.68 18.30 -2.63
CA GLY A 33 1.26 18.03 -2.36
C GLY A 33 0.83 16.61 -2.70
N VAL A 34 1.75 15.64 -2.66
CA VAL A 34 1.46 14.22 -2.92
C VAL A 34 1.06 13.54 -1.63
N PHE A 35 -0.18 13.03 -1.57
CA PHE A 35 -0.53 12.13 -0.47
C PHE A 35 0.39 10.91 -0.53
N THR A 36 1.16 10.68 0.52
CA THR A 36 2.12 9.58 0.58
C THR A 36 1.91 8.75 1.84
N LEU A 37 1.69 7.45 1.69
CA LEU A 37 1.72 6.51 2.79
C LEU A 37 3.15 5.99 2.95
N ALA A 38 3.85 6.50 3.96
CA ALA A 38 5.19 6.07 4.34
C ALA A 38 5.09 4.74 5.09
N VAL A 39 5.33 3.64 4.40
CA VAL A 39 5.31 2.30 4.98
C VAL A 39 6.63 1.97 5.66
N THR A 40 6.58 1.15 6.70
CA THR A 40 7.78 0.70 7.40
C THR A 40 7.95 -0.82 7.31
N THR A 41 9.20 -1.28 7.32
CA THR A 41 9.50 -2.72 7.24
C THR A 41 9.59 -3.37 8.62
N THR A 42 9.78 -2.56 9.69
CA THR A 42 9.82 -3.03 11.08
C THR A 42 9.09 -2.07 12.01
N PRO A 43 8.54 -2.55 13.14
CA PRO A 43 7.89 -1.68 14.14
C PRO A 43 8.83 -0.61 14.71
N LYS A 44 10.13 -0.92 14.81
CA LYS A 44 11.15 0.01 15.32
C LYS A 44 11.34 1.24 14.43
N ALA A 45 11.09 1.15 13.13
CA ALA A 45 11.20 2.27 12.20
C ALA A 45 10.01 3.24 12.32
N TRP A 46 8.84 2.77 12.77
CA TRP A 46 7.61 3.54 12.76
C TRP A 46 7.64 4.83 13.60
N PRO A 47 8.20 4.89 14.83
CA PRO A 47 8.18 6.12 15.64
C PRO A 47 8.81 7.32 14.91
N ARG A 48 9.93 7.13 14.22
CA ARG A 48 10.57 8.20 13.47
C ARG A 48 9.77 8.60 12.22
N ASN A 49 9.20 7.63 11.51
CA ASN A 49 8.29 7.91 10.40
C ASN A 49 7.07 8.72 10.87
N GLN A 50 6.46 8.34 11.99
CA GLN A 50 5.32 9.04 12.57
C GLN A 50 5.67 10.46 13.03
N GLU A 51 6.83 10.65 13.65
CA GLU A 51 7.30 11.97 14.06
C GLU A 51 7.41 12.92 12.85
N LEU A 52 8.04 12.49 11.77
CA LEU A 52 8.20 13.29 10.56
C LEU A 52 6.85 13.53 9.87
N ALA A 53 6.02 12.50 9.76
CA ALA A 53 4.71 12.60 9.13
C ALA A 53 3.75 13.54 9.89
N ALA A 54 3.82 13.57 11.23
CA ALA A 54 2.95 14.40 12.06
C ALA A 54 3.09 15.90 11.79
N ALA A 55 4.22 16.35 11.25
CA ALA A 55 4.47 17.74 10.88
C ALA A 55 3.91 18.09 9.47
N THR A 56 3.28 17.14 8.77
CA THR A 56 2.82 17.30 7.38
C THR A 56 1.31 17.11 7.24
N ARG A 57 0.75 17.63 6.13
CA ARG A 57 -0.64 17.40 5.75
C ARG A 57 -0.79 16.21 4.80
N HIS A 58 0.25 15.88 4.04
CA HIS A 58 0.18 14.92 2.94
C HIS A 58 0.80 13.56 3.27
N VAL A 59 1.70 13.46 4.26
CA VAL A 59 2.34 12.19 4.61
C VAL A 59 1.65 11.53 5.80
N ARG A 60 1.49 10.21 5.73
CA ARG A 60 1.02 9.35 6.83
C ARG A 60 1.98 8.19 7.01
N ALA A 61 2.26 7.81 8.25
CA ALA A 61 3.13 6.68 8.55
C ALA A 61 2.32 5.41 8.80
N ALA A 62 2.70 4.30 8.19
CA ALA A 62 2.11 3.00 8.40
C ALA A 62 3.03 2.08 9.22
N LEU A 63 2.44 1.41 10.21
CA LEU A 63 3.13 0.50 11.13
C LEU A 63 3.31 -0.87 10.49
N GLY A 64 4.54 -1.22 10.10
CA GLY A 64 4.86 -2.43 9.39
C GLY A 64 5.58 -3.50 10.22
N LEU A 65 5.50 -4.72 9.72
CA LEU A 65 6.37 -5.85 10.01
C LEU A 65 6.42 -6.70 8.74
N HIS A 66 7.38 -6.40 7.89
CA HIS A 66 7.47 -6.91 6.53
C HIS A 66 7.69 -8.45 6.53
N PRO A 67 6.96 -9.22 5.70
CA PRO A 67 7.04 -10.69 5.71
C PRO A 67 8.46 -11.22 5.46
N GLN A 68 9.25 -10.58 4.62
CA GLN A 68 10.62 -10.97 4.34
C GLN A 68 11.55 -10.87 5.56
N LEU A 69 11.22 -10.05 6.55
CA LEU A 69 11.98 -9.85 7.78
C LEU A 69 11.48 -10.70 8.96
N VAL A 70 10.38 -11.45 8.79
CA VAL A 70 9.78 -12.22 9.89
C VAL A 70 10.72 -13.28 10.47
N ALA A 71 11.59 -13.90 9.65
CA ALA A 71 12.59 -14.84 10.16
C ALA A 71 13.47 -14.24 11.28
N GLU A 72 13.85 -12.96 11.12
CA GLU A 72 14.76 -12.26 12.02
C GLU A 72 14.01 -11.37 13.02
N ARG A 73 12.93 -10.75 12.59
CA ARG A 73 12.21 -9.69 13.31
C ARG A 73 10.81 -10.09 13.80
N GLY A 74 10.35 -11.31 13.53
CA GLY A 74 9.01 -11.77 13.93
C GLY A 74 8.74 -11.69 15.45
N HIS A 75 9.78 -11.63 16.28
CA HIS A 75 9.66 -11.41 17.72
C HIS A 75 9.23 -9.95 18.05
N GLU A 76 9.38 -9.00 17.12
CA GLU A 76 8.97 -7.61 17.31
C GLU A 76 7.45 -7.43 17.20
N ILE A 77 6.68 -8.50 16.99
CA ILE A 77 5.21 -8.44 16.99
C ILE A 77 4.63 -7.92 18.33
N ALA A 78 5.34 -8.11 19.43
CA ALA A 78 4.95 -7.55 20.73
C ALA A 78 5.01 -6.01 20.71
N LEU A 79 6.10 -5.44 20.19
CA LEU A 79 6.25 -3.99 20.01
C LEU A 79 5.23 -3.46 18.99
N TRP A 80 5.00 -4.22 17.90
CA TRP A 80 3.99 -3.86 16.91
C TRP A 80 2.60 -3.68 17.54
N ARG A 81 2.17 -4.62 18.42
CA ARG A 81 0.90 -4.52 19.14
C ARG A 81 0.83 -3.32 20.08
N GLU A 82 1.93 -3.01 20.77
CA GLU A 82 2.01 -1.83 21.64
C GLU A 82 1.80 -0.53 20.85
N LEU A 83 2.34 -0.45 19.63
CA LEU A 83 2.26 0.73 18.78
C LEU A 83 0.93 0.85 18.00
N LEU A 84 0.21 -0.26 17.77
CA LEU A 84 -1.01 -0.30 16.96
C LEU A 84 -2.07 0.73 17.35
N PRO A 85 -2.37 1.01 18.65
CA PRO A 85 -3.36 2.01 19.03
C PRO A 85 -3.01 3.45 18.60
N ARG A 86 -1.76 3.69 18.26
CA ARG A 86 -1.24 5.03 17.92
C ARG A 86 -1.28 5.33 16.41
N THR A 87 -1.68 4.37 15.59
CA THR A 87 -1.73 4.52 14.14
C THR A 87 -3.06 4.06 13.57
N ARG A 88 -3.51 4.72 12.51
CA ARG A 88 -4.62 4.27 11.66
C ARG A 88 -4.13 3.36 10.53
N TYR A 89 -2.88 3.53 10.09
CA TYR A 89 -2.34 2.84 8.93
C TYR A 89 -1.38 1.73 9.35
N VAL A 90 -1.54 0.57 8.74
CA VAL A 90 -0.72 -0.63 8.99
C VAL A 90 -0.06 -1.05 7.70
N GLY A 91 1.26 -1.19 7.71
CA GLY A 91 2.01 -1.63 6.53
C GLY A 91 3.50 -1.21 6.56
N GLU A 92 4.31 -2.00 5.92
CA GLU A 92 3.97 -3.14 5.09
C GLU A 92 3.86 -4.42 5.93
N VAL A 93 2.82 -5.20 5.68
CA VAL A 93 2.58 -6.50 6.31
C VAL A 93 2.09 -7.50 5.25
N GLY A 94 2.05 -8.78 5.54
CA GLY A 94 1.55 -9.75 4.58
C GLY A 94 2.35 -11.04 4.49
N LEU A 95 2.41 -11.64 3.29
CA LEU A 95 3.08 -12.91 3.04
C LEU A 95 3.98 -12.86 1.80
N ASP A 96 5.17 -13.47 1.90
CA ASP A 96 6.08 -13.72 0.79
C ASP A 96 6.47 -15.20 0.73
N ALA A 97 5.94 -15.92 -0.24
CA ALA A 97 6.29 -17.31 -0.53
C ALA A 97 7.42 -17.44 -1.58
N GLY A 98 8.16 -16.36 -1.82
CA GLY A 98 9.36 -16.41 -2.67
C GLY A 98 10.41 -17.38 -2.13
N PRO A 99 11.24 -18.01 -3.00
CA PRO A 99 12.17 -19.06 -2.58
C PRO A 99 13.13 -18.64 -1.46
N ARG A 100 13.51 -17.37 -1.42
CA ARG A 100 14.41 -16.82 -0.38
C ARG A 100 13.76 -16.76 1.00
N PHE A 101 12.43 -16.61 1.07
CA PHE A 101 11.69 -16.34 2.31
C PHE A 101 10.78 -17.51 2.71
N TYR A 102 10.69 -18.56 1.88
CA TYR A 102 9.78 -19.68 2.08
C TYR A 102 10.04 -20.46 3.38
N ARG A 103 11.29 -20.48 3.86
CA ARG A 103 11.64 -21.16 5.12
C ARG A 103 10.93 -20.56 6.34
N SER A 104 10.59 -19.28 6.31
CA SER A 104 9.84 -18.59 7.37
C SER A 104 8.34 -18.50 7.10
N PHE A 105 7.83 -19.15 6.05
CA PHE A 105 6.47 -18.93 5.56
C PHE A 105 5.39 -19.28 6.59
N ASP A 106 5.56 -20.34 7.37
CA ASP A 106 4.64 -20.69 8.47
C ASP A 106 4.66 -19.60 9.54
N ARG A 107 5.84 -19.11 9.92
CA ARG A 107 5.95 -18.00 10.86
C ARG A 107 5.36 -16.70 10.32
N GLN A 108 5.51 -16.43 9.03
CA GLN A 108 4.85 -15.29 8.38
C GLN A 108 3.32 -15.39 8.52
N LYS A 109 2.73 -16.56 8.31
CA LYS A 109 1.28 -16.77 8.48
C LYS A 109 0.82 -16.52 9.93
N GLU A 110 1.58 -16.97 10.93
CA GLU A 110 1.28 -16.71 12.34
C GLU A 110 1.29 -15.21 12.64
N VAL A 111 2.37 -14.51 12.25
CA VAL A 111 2.49 -13.06 12.44
C VAL A 111 1.39 -12.30 11.70
N PHE A 112 1.09 -12.67 10.47
CA PHE A 112 0.07 -12.01 9.69
C PHE A 112 -1.34 -12.26 10.25
N ALA A 113 -1.64 -13.46 10.76
CA ALA A 113 -2.90 -13.75 11.44
C ALA A 113 -3.08 -12.88 12.69
N GLU A 114 -1.99 -12.69 13.47
CA GLU A 114 -2.01 -11.82 14.65
C GLU A 114 -2.25 -10.36 14.27
N VAL A 115 -1.58 -9.87 13.21
CA VAL A 115 -1.80 -8.53 12.66
C VAL A 115 -3.26 -8.33 12.26
N LEU A 116 -3.83 -9.22 11.44
CA LEU A 116 -5.21 -9.12 10.97
C LEU A 116 -6.21 -9.16 12.13
N THR A 117 -6.02 -10.07 13.09
CA THR A 117 -6.90 -10.20 14.27
C THR A 117 -6.86 -8.93 15.14
N SER A 118 -5.66 -8.37 15.35
CA SER A 118 -5.50 -7.14 16.12
C SER A 118 -6.13 -5.94 15.42
N CYS A 119 -5.98 -5.84 14.09
CA CYS A 119 -6.63 -4.81 13.30
C CYS A 119 -8.16 -4.94 13.30
N ALA A 120 -8.69 -6.18 13.24
CA ALA A 120 -10.12 -6.43 13.32
C ALA A 120 -10.71 -6.04 14.70
N ALA A 121 -9.95 -6.26 15.78
CA ALA A 121 -10.35 -5.83 17.12
C ALA A 121 -10.37 -4.31 17.25
N ALA A 122 -9.42 -3.60 16.64
CA ALA A 122 -9.36 -2.13 16.62
C ALA A 122 -10.45 -1.50 15.74
N SER A 123 -10.86 -2.16 14.66
CA SER A 123 -11.93 -1.78 13.71
C SER A 123 -11.74 -0.46 12.94
N ASP A 124 -10.59 0.22 13.08
CA ASP A 124 -10.30 1.52 12.49
C ASP A 124 -9.08 1.50 11.57
N LYS A 125 -8.59 0.32 11.17
CA LYS A 125 -7.31 0.18 10.47
C LYS A 125 -7.46 0.07 8.96
N ILE A 126 -6.51 0.70 8.26
CA ILE A 126 -6.30 0.59 6.81
C ILE A 126 -4.94 -0.07 6.60
N LEU A 127 -4.93 -1.22 5.95
CA LEU A 127 -3.73 -2.02 5.75
C LEU A 127 -3.22 -1.94 4.32
N THR A 128 -1.90 -1.85 4.12
CA THR A 128 -1.25 -2.13 2.84
C THR A 128 -0.52 -3.47 2.94
N VAL A 129 -0.87 -4.40 2.01
CA VAL A 129 -0.57 -5.83 2.17
C VAL A 129 0.23 -6.39 1.02
N HIS A 130 1.39 -6.95 1.35
CA HIS A 130 2.27 -7.72 0.49
C HIS A 130 1.75 -9.14 0.25
N SER A 131 1.83 -9.65 -1.01
CA SER A 131 1.22 -10.94 -1.34
C SER A 131 2.01 -11.77 -2.37
N VAL A 132 3.35 -11.66 -2.38
CA VAL A 132 4.19 -12.32 -3.37
C VAL A 132 4.06 -13.85 -3.30
N ARG A 133 3.63 -14.47 -4.42
CA ARG A 133 3.39 -15.92 -4.56
C ARG A 133 2.46 -16.52 -3.48
N ALA A 134 1.69 -15.67 -2.78
CA ALA A 134 0.85 -16.06 -1.66
C ALA A 134 -0.58 -15.51 -1.75
N THR A 135 -0.98 -14.96 -2.90
CA THR A 135 -2.23 -14.25 -3.11
C THR A 135 -3.45 -14.98 -2.55
N LYS A 136 -3.63 -16.27 -2.92
CA LYS A 136 -4.77 -17.06 -2.44
C LYS A 136 -4.78 -17.13 -0.92
N ILE A 137 -3.64 -17.41 -0.29
CA ILE A 137 -3.53 -17.56 1.17
C ILE A 137 -3.78 -16.22 1.86
N VAL A 138 -3.26 -15.11 1.31
CA VAL A 138 -3.54 -13.76 1.81
C VAL A 138 -5.04 -13.48 1.80
N LEU A 139 -5.75 -13.76 0.69
CA LEU A 139 -7.19 -13.57 0.61
C LEU A 139 -7.97 -14.47 1.57
N ASP A 140 -7.57 -15.75 1.71
CA ASP A 140 -8.16 -16.69 2.69
C ASP A 140 -8.02 -16.15 4.14
N MET A 141 -6.86 -15.57 4.46
CA MET A 141 -6.59 -15.01 5.79
C MET A 141 -7.33 -13.70 6.03
N ILE A 142 -7.44 -12.81 5.04
CA ILE A 142 -8.23 -11.59 5.15
C ILE A 142 -9.70 -11.95 5.43
N GLU A 143 -10.29 -12.85 4.64
CA GLU A 143 -11.67 -13.30 4.81
C GLU A 143 -11.92 -13.86 6.22
N LYS A 144 -10.97 -14.64 6.73
CA LYS A 144 -11.08 -15.30 8.03
C LYS A 144 -10.88 -14.37 9.23
N TYR A 145 -9.88 -13.49 9.17
CA TYR A 145 -9.38 -12.76 10.33
C TYR A 145 -9.70 -11.26 10.32
N LEU A 146 -10.01 -10.68 9.15
CA LEU A 146 -10.33 -9.25 9.01
C LEU A 146 -11.56 -9.05 8.09
N PRO A 147 -12.72 -9.63 8.44
CA PRO A 147 -13.90 -9.49 7.60
C PRO A 147 -14.38 -8.02 7.58
N PRO A 148 -14.95 -7.54 6.45
CA PRO A 148 -15.60 -6.24 6.42
C PRO A 148 -16.76 -6.17 7.46
N PRO A 149 -17.00 -5.04 8.16
CA PRO A 149 -16.33 -3.74 8.03
C PRO A 149 -15.18 -3.49 9.03
N ARG A 150 -14.57 -4.55 9.58
CA ARG A 150 -13.60 -4.48 10.68
C ARG A 150 -12.25 -3.84 10.32
N GLY A 151 -12.03 -3.49 9.09
CA GLY A 151 -10.85 -2.84 8.56
C GLY A 151 -10.88 -2.84 7.04
N ARG A 152 -9.93 -2.16 6.42
CA ARG A 152 -9.79 -2.11 4.97
C ARG A 152 -8.40 -2.53 4.55
N VAL A 153 -8.34 -3.18 3.42
CA VAL A 153 -7.09 -3.70 2.84
C VAL A 153 -6.85 -3.08 1.48
N VAL A 154 -5.65 -2.57 1.28
CA VAL A 154 -5.09 -2.23 -0.03
C VAL A 154 -4.05 -3.28 -0.36
N LEU A 155 -4.27 -4.06 -1.41
CA LEU A 155 -3.31 -5.04 -1.90
C LEU A 155 -2.26 -4.31 -2.72
N HIS A 156 -1.06 -4.24 -2.18
CA HIS A 156 0.10 -3.59 -2.76
C HIS A 156 0.70 -4.46 -3.87
N TRP A 157 1.09 -3.83 -4.98
CA TRP A 157 1.72 -4.47 -6.14
C TRP A 157 1.13 -5.84 -6.47
N PHE A 158 -0.20 -5.86 -6.56
CA PHE A 158 -0.94 -7.11 -6.63
C PHE A 158 -0.74 -7.83 -7.96
N THR A 159 -0.26 -9.06 -7.91
CA THR A 159 0.05 -9.87 -9.08
C THR A 159 -0.84 -11.10 -9.27
N GLY A 160 -2.01 -11.12 -8.63
CA GLY A 160 -2.98 -12.20 -8.74
C GLY A 160 -3.65 -12.31 -10.11
N THR A 161 -4.39 -13.40 -10.30
CA THR A 161 -5.22 -13.67 -11.49
C THR A 161 -6.48 -12.79 -11.49
N ALA A 162 -7.17 -12.73 -12.64
CA ALA A 162 -8.46 -12.04 -12.74
C ALA A 162 -9.52 -12.60 -11.76
N ALA A 163 -9.48 -13.90 -11.45
CA ALA A 163 -10.37 -14.53 -10.46
C ALA A 163 -10.04 -14.05 -9.03
N GLU A 164 -8.75 -13.93 -8.70
CA GLU A 164 -8.30 -13.43 -7.41
C GLU A 164 -8.58 -11.92 -7.27
N ILE A 165 -8.48 -11.13 -8.35
CA ILE A 165 -8.90 -9.73 -8.36
C ILE A 165 -10.39 -9.61 -8.02
N ARG A 166 -11.27 -10.39 -8.68
CA ARG A 166 -12.71 -10.40 -8.36
C ARG A 166 -12.97 -10.77 -6.91
N ARG A 167 -12.35 -11.83 -6.41
CA ARG A 167 -12.48 -12.23 -5.01
C ARG A 167 -12.01 -11.13 -4.04
N ALA A 168 -10.90 -10.47 -4.33
CA ALA A 168 -10.42 -9.35 -3.52
C ALA A 168 -11.43 -8.18 -3.49
N VAL A 169 -12.07 -7.88 -4.63
CA VAL A 169 -13.15 -6.89 -4.72
C VAL A 169 -14.35 -7.28 -3.85
N ASP A 170 -14.77 -8.56 -3.91
CA ASP A 170 -15.88 -9.09 -3.11
C ASP A 170 -15.57 -9.00 -1.59
N LEU A 171 -14.30 -9.12 -1.20
CA LEU A 171 -13.81 -8.90 0.16
C LEU A 171 -13.64 -7.39 0.52
N GLY A 172 -13.99 -6.48 -0.38
CA GLY A 172 -13.90 -5.04 -0.16
C GLY A 172 -12.48 -4.47 -0.26
N CYS A 173 -11.53 -5.21 -0.83
CA CYS A 173 -10.16 -4.75 -0.99
C CYS A 173 -10.04 -3.65 -2.06
N TYR A 174 -9.04 -2.80 -1.87
CA TYR A 174 -8.48 -1.87 -2.85
C TYR A 174 -7.16 -2.43 -3.40
N PHE A 175 -6.64 -1.77 -4.43
CA PHE A 175 -5.37 -2.14 -5.07
C PHE A 175 -4.53 -0.89 -5.23
N SER A 176 -3.26 -0.94 -4.90
CA SER A 176 -2.32 0.10 -5.30
C SER A 176 -1.47 -0.40 -6.48
N VAL A 177 -1.38 0.45 -7.50
CA VAL A 177 -0.84 0.11 -8.81
C VAL A 177 0.34 1.01 -9.11
N ASN A 178 1.47 0.41 -9.49
CA ASN A 178 2.67 1.10 -9.93
C ASN A 178 2.90 0.99 -11.44
N THR A 179 3.84 1.77 -11.95
CA THR A 179 4.17 1.82 -13.37
C THR A 179 4.68 0.47 -13.90
N GLU A 180 5.44 -0.29 -13.09
CA GLU A 180 5.97 -1.60 -13.53
C GLU A 180 4.87 -2.63 -13.75
N MET A 181 3.79 -2.58 -12.97
CA MET A 181 2.60 -3.42 -13.22
C MET A 181 1.98 -3.12 -14.58
N LEU A 182 1.89 -1.84 -14.95
CA LEU A 182 1.20 -1.38 -16.16
C LEU A 182 2.01 -1.60 -17.43
N THR A 183 3.33 -1.55 -17.34
CA THR A 183 4.24 -1.78 -18.48
C THR A 183 4.47 -3.27 -18.78
N ASN A 184 4.08 -4.17 -17.90
CA ASN A 184 4.23 -5.61 -18.09
C ASN A 184 3.13 -6.15 -19.02
N GLU A 185 3.46 -6.38 -20.29
CA GLU A 185 2.54 -6.87 -21.33
C GLU A 185 1.88 -8.21 -20.97
N ASN A 186 2.59 -9.11 -20.27
CA ASN A 186 2.04 -10.39 -19.82
C ASN A 186 0.91 -10.24 -18.80
N ARG A 187 0.75 -9.06 -18.22
CA ARG A 187 -0.30 -8.74 -17.24
C ARG A 187 -1.39 -7.82 -17.79
N ALA A 188 -1.30 -7.40 -19.03
CA ALA A 188 -2.23 -6.43 -19.63
C ALA A 188 -3.72 -6.84 -19.45
N VAL A 189 -4.03 -8.14 -19.58
CA VAL A 189 -5.39 -8.66 -19.37
C VAL A 189 -5.81 -8.55 -17.91
N ALA A 190 -4.95 -8.96 -16.97
CA ALA A 190 -5.24 -8.86 -15.53
C ALA A 190 -5.35 -7.39 -15.10
N ASN A 191 -4.48 -6.52 -15.60
CA ASN A 191 -4.51 -5.10 -15.28
C ASN A 191 -5.83 -4.41 -15.68
N ARG A 192 -6.46 -4.84 -16.79
CA ARG A 192 -7.78 -4.35 -17.22
C ARG A 192 -8.93 -4.81 -16.33
N THR A 193 -8.71 -5.80 -15.46
CA THR A 193 -9.76 -6.30 -14.55
C THR A 193 -9.80 -5.56 -13.22
N PHE A 194 -8.81 -4.69 -12.94
CA PHE A 194 -8.89 -3.83 -11.76
C PHE A 194 -10.04 -2.84 -11.91
N PRO A 195 -11.05 -2.85 -11.02
CA PRO A 195 -12.14 -1.88 -11.09
C PRO A 195 -11.60 -0.51 -10.70
N LEU A 196 -11.68 0.46 -11.61
CA LEU A 196 -11.09 1.80 -11.40
C LEU A 196 -11.60 2.49 -10.12
N GLY A 197 -12.79 2.12 -9.62
CA GLY A 197 -13.32 2.61 -8.33
C GLY A 197 -12.68 1.98 -7.08
N ARG A 198 -11.74 1.04 -7.24
CA ARG A 198 -10.98 0.40 -6.14
C ARG A 198 -9.46 0.52 -6.33
N VAL A 199 -9.02 1.38 -7.25
CA VAL A 199 -7.59 1.57 -7.56
C VAL A 199 -7.07 2.82 -6.87
N LEU A 200 -5.91 2.68 -6.25
CA LEU A 200 -4.98 3.73 -5.84
C LEU A 200 -3.70 3.59 -6.66
N THR A 201 -2.81 4.57 -6.58
CA THR A 201 -1.47 4.49 -7.17
C THR A 201 -0.40 4.35 -6.10
N GLU A 202 0.75 3.83 -6.49
CA GLU A 202 1.93 3.71 -5.63
C GLU A 202 3.20 3.84 -6.46
N THR A 203 4.30 4.19 -5.81
CA THR A 203 5.64 4.05 -6.40
C THR A 203 6.32 2.78 -5.97
N ASP A 204 6.16 2.34 -4.74
CA ASP A 204 7.04 1.39 -4.06
C ASP A 204 8.51 1.87 -4.09
N GLY A 205 8.68 3.20 -4.06
CA GLY A 205 10.01 3.80 -4.01
C GLY A 205 10.71 3.50 -2.67
N PRO A 206 12.02 3.29 -2.69
CA PRO A 206 12.99 3.41 -3.78
C PRO A 206 13.21 2.12 -4.59
N PHE A 207 12.38 1.07 -4.45
CA PHE A 207 12.57 -0.23 -5.09
C PHE A 207 12.27 -0.23 -6.58
N THR A 208 11.36 0.62 -7.03
CA THR A 208 11.09 0.87 -8.45
C THR A 208 12.00 1.98 -9.01
N ARG A 209 12.04 2.12 -10.33
CA ARG A 209 12.87 3.10 -11.00
C ARG A 209 12.09 3.94 -11.99
N THR A 210 12.38 5.25 -11.98
CA THR A 210 11.87 6.23 -12.94
C THR A 210 13.04 6.91 -13.63
N ALA A 211 13.10 6.85 -14.96
CA ALA A 211 14.18 7.44 -15.75
C ALA A 211 15.60 7.09 -15.24
N GLY A 212 15.79 5.83 -14.78
CA GLY A 212 17.08 5.33 -14.31
C GLY A 212 17.46 5.66 -12.85
N ARG A 213 16.70 6.51 -12.14
CA ARG A 213 16.85 6.78 -10.70
C ARG A 213 15.82 6.00 -9.87
N PRO A 214 16.03 5.83 -8.55
CA PRO A 214 14.95 5.37 -7.66
C PRO A 214 13.71 6.25 -7.81
N SER A 215 12.52 5.62 -7.89
CA SER A 215 11.27 6.37 -7.97
C SER A 215 11.03 7.16 -6.71
N GLU A 216 10.42 8.34 -6.83
CA GLU A 216 9.99 9.22 -5.76
C GLU A 216 8.46 9.38 -5.79
N PRO A 217 7.80 9.77 -4.69
CA PRO A 217 6.34 9.83 -4.64
C PRO A 217 5.66 10.61 -5.76
N ILE A 218 6.29 11.67 -6.25
CA ILE A 218 5.78 12.44 -7.39
C ILE A 218 5.65 11.60 -8.68
N ASP A 219 6.46 10.54 -8.82
CA ASP A 219 6.50 9.69 -10.01
C ASP A 219 5.23 8.82 -10.17
N VAL A 220 4.33 8.77 -9.17
CA VAL A 220 3.01 8.13 -9.33
C VAL A 220 2.20 8.71 -10.48
N TRP A 221 2.56 9.90 -10.94
CA TRP A 221 1.99 10.49 -12.14
C TRP A 221 2.06 9.54 -13.35
N GLN A 222 3.14 8.78 -13.50
CA GLN A 222 3.28 7.81 -14.58
C GLN A 222 2.29 6.63 -14.46
N ALA A 223 1.98 6.20 -13.23
CA ALA A 223 0.94 5.20 -13.01
C ALA A 223 -0.46 5.76 -13.33
N VAL A 224 -0.72 7.03 -13.04
CA VAL A 224 -1.97 7.72 -13.44
C VAL A 224 -2.10 7.75 -14.97
N GLU A 225 -1.04 8.11 -15.70
CA GLU A 225 -1.04 8.11 -17.18
C GLU A 225 -1.23 6.70 -17.76
N GLY A 226 -0.54 5.71 -17.18
CA GLY A 226 -0.69 4.32 -17.58
C GLY A 226 -2.12 3.80 -17.40
N LEU A 227 -2.74 4.09 -16.26
CA LEU A 227 -4.16 3.77 -16.00
C LEU A 227 -5.10 4.52 -16.96
N ALA A 228 -4.83 5.78 -17.25
CA ALA A 228 -5.60 6.57 -18.20
C ALA A 228 -5.56 5.93 -19.59
N SER A 229 -4.38 5.57 -20.08
CA SER A 229 -4.19 4.86 -21.35
C SER A 229 -4.92 3.50 -21.36
N LEU A 230 -4.80 2.72 -20.28
CA LEU A 230 -5.42 1.40 -20.15
C LEU A 230 -6.95 1.45 -20.23
N HIS A 231 -7.57 2.50 -19.68
CA HIS A 231 -9.01 2.67 -19.61
C HIS A 231 -9.58 3.62 -20.70
N GLY A 232 -8.74 4.21 -21.56
CA GLY A 232 -9.17 5.16 -22.58
C GLY A 232 -9.73 6.46 -22.01
N LEU A 233 -9.19 6.92 -20.87
CA LEU A 233 -9.63 8.10 -20.13
C LEU A 233 -8.54 9.20 -20.14
N GLY A 234 -8.91 10.43 -19.76
CA GLY A 234 -7.94 11.48 -19.51
C GLY A 234 -7.23 11.30 -18.17
N ALA A 235 -5.92 11.61 -18.09
CA ALA A 235 -5.14 11.48 -16.85
C ALA A 235 -5.72 12.30 -15.69
N ALA A 236 -6.22 13.51 -15.95
CA ALA A 236 -6.88 14.33 -14.94
C ALA A 236 -8.17 13.69 -14.38
N GLU A 237 -8.91 12.93 -15.19
CA GLU A 237 -10.09 12.20 -14.74
C GLU A 237 -9.68 11.02 -13.85
N VAL A 238 -8.69 10.23 -14.28
CA VAL A 238 -8.18 9.10 -13.50
C VAL A 238 -7.65 9.57 -12.15
N GLY A 239 -6.84 10.62 -12.11
CA GLY A 239 -6.34 11.13 -10.85
C GLY A 239 -7.45 11.67 -9.92
N ARG A 240 -8.50 12.31 -10.45
CA ARG A 240 -9.67 12.67 -9.61
C ARG A 240 -10.37 11.42 -9.03
N ARG A 241 -10.48 10.34 -9.81
CA ARG A 241 -11.06 9.08 -9.33
C ARG A 241 -10.20 8.45 -8.24
N ILE A 242 -8.87 8.45 -8.42
CA ILE A 242 -7.92 7.95 -7.39
C ILE A 242 -8.05 8.77 -6.10
N GLY A 243 -8.11 10.10 -6.19
CA GLY A 243 -8.33 10.96 -5.02
C GLY A 243 -9.68 10.69 -4.34
N ALA A 244 -10.75 10.45 -5.11
CA ALA A 244 -12.06 10.06 -4.58
C ALA A 244 -12.02 8.67 -3.92
N ASN A 245 -11.30 7.71 -4.50
CA ASN A 245 -11.11 6.38 -3.92
C ASN A 245 -10.38 6.45 -2.58
N LEU A 246 -9.32 7.26 -2.49
CA LEU A 246 -8.61 7.49 -1.23
C LEU A 246 -9.55 8.04 -0.16
N LYS A 247 -10.34 9.05 -0.51
CA LYS A 247 -11.32 9.62 0.42
C LYS A 247 -12.33 8.56 0.87
N THR A 248 -12.93 7.82 -0.07
CA THR A 248 -13.88 6.74 0.25
C THR A 248 -13.24 5.69 1.17
N LEU A 249 -12.02 5.24 0.86
CA LEU A 249 -11.27 4.30 1.69
C LEU A 249 -11.09 4.81 3.13
N GLN A 250 -10.79 6.11 3.28
CA GLN A 250 -10.62 6.74 4.58
C GLN A 250 -11.95 6.91 5.34
N ASP A 251 -13.04 7.18 4.62
CA ASP A 251 -14.37 7.38 5.21
C ASP A 251 -15.07 6.05 5.56
N GLU A 252 -14.72 4.94 4.89
CA GLU A 252 -15.27 3.59 5.14
C GLU A 252 -14.79 2.96 6.47
N VAL A 253 -13.86 3.57 7.16
CA VAL A 253 -13.30 3.10 8.44
C VAL A 253 -13.55 4.18 9.49
N PRO A 254 -14.09 3.82 10.67
CA PRO A 254 -14.44 4.78 11.74
C PRO A 254 -13.28 5.66 12.20
#